data_7a19736706df038ddddacd051d03df19
#
_entry.id   7a19736706df038ddddacd051d03df19
#
_cell.length_a   1.000
_cell.length_b   1.000
_cell.length_c   1.000
_cell.angle_alpha   90.00
_cell.angle_beta   90.00
_cell.angle_gamma   90.00
#
_symmetry.space_group_name_H-M   'P 1'
#
loop_
_entity.id
_entity.type
_entity.pdbx_description
1 polymer ?
#
loop_
_entity_poly.entity_id
_entity_poly.type
_entity_poly.pdbx_seq_one_letter_code
_entity_poly.pdbx_strand_id
1 'polypeptide(L)'
;AASDVYKRQVHSLRMLSALFIFLCFFFSMLITNDVALITFVPFTILVLSMAEQKKFLIPVIVLETIAANLGSMLTPLGNPQNLYLYTISGLSIGAFVRIMLPYSFVSAILLLIFILFLPKDTVSTATAANTANSTNTVTASNTSNVICEAVKARKNPRILFTAYLILFLLCLLTVLHILPYQIMFLLVLTGFLLLDYRVLNDVDYFLLLTFLCFFIFIGNMKQISLVHELISKLLVHHEVLMGIGASQIISNVPAAILLSGFTDDYSALLIGVNLGGLGTLIASLASLISFKFYTNSNGSDTRRFLWIFTLYNVIFLGVLFVLSLILC
;
A
#
# COMPACT_ATOMS: atom_id res chain seq x y z
N ALA A 1 26.18 -24.88 27.08
CA ALA A 1 26.50 -24.70 25.63
C ALA A 1 25.26 -24.54 24.76
N ALA A 2 24.16 -25.30 24.96
CA ALA A 2 22.93 -25.13 24.17
C ALA A 2 22.15 -23.84 24.55
N SER A 3 22.23 -23.41 25.82
CA SER A 3 21.60 -22.17 26.32
C SER A 3 22.22 -20.89 25.75
N ASP A 4 23.49 -20.91 25.36
CA ASP A 4 24.18 -19.71 24.86
C ASP A 4 23.96 -19.44 23.37
N VAL A 5 23.57 -20.46 22.60
CA VAL A 5 23.24 -20.31 21.18
C VAL A 5 21.89 -19.60 21.02
N TYR A 6 20.93 -19.86 21.94
CA TYR A 6 19.64 -19.15 21.94
C TYR A 6 19.71 -17.70 22.42
N LYS A 7 20.72 -17.32 23.20
CA LYS A 7 20.90 -15.95 23.68
C LYS A 7 21.40 -14.96 22.60
N ARG A 8 21.89 -15.45 21.46
CA ARG A 8 22.41 -14.61 20.36
C ARG A 8 21.37 -14.12 19.36
N GLN A 9 20.10 -14.47 19.49
CA GLN A 9 19.01 -13.95 18.62
C GLN A 9 18.21 -12.82 19.29
N VAL A 10 18.89 -11.96 20.02
CA VAL A 10 18.27 -10.72 20.52
C VAL A 10 18.32 -9.68 19.40
N HIS A 11 17.30 -9.64 18.56
CA HIS A 11 17.15 -8.55 17.62
C HIS A 11 16.63 -7.31 18.38
N SER A 12 17.28 -6.17 18.16
CA SER A 12 16.78 -4.89 18.66
C SER A 12 15.40 -4.63 18.06
N LEU A 13 14.45 -4.16 18.87
CA LEU A 13 13.12 -3.74 18.42
C LEU A 13 13.21 -2.81 17.21
N ARG A 14 14.17 -1.86 17.23
CA ARG A 14 14.46 -0.95 16.12
C ARG A 14 14.80 -1.69 14.83
N MET A 15 15.67 -2.72 14.90
CA MET A 15 16.07 -3.49 13.73
C MET A 15 14.91 -4.29 13.15
N LEU A 16 14.08 -4.88 14.00
CA LEU A 16 12.91 -5.63 13.61
C LEU A 16 11.86 -4.70 12.95
N SER A 17 11.60 -3.55 13.56
CA SER A 17 10.71 -2.53 12.99
C SER A 17 11.24 -2.00 11.66
N ALA A 18 12.55 -1.72 11.56
CA ALA A 18 13.17 -1.31 10.31
C ALA A 18 12.97 -2.35 9.21
N LEU A 19 13.14 -3.63 9.53
CA LEU A 19 12.93 -4.72 8.58
C LEU A 19 11.50 -4.69 8.02
N PHE A 20 10.47 -4.64 8.87
CA PHE A 20 9.07 -4.64 8.42
C PHE A 20 8.71 -3.37 7.65
N ILE A 21 9.13 -2.19 8.11
CA ILE A 21 8.89 -0.93 7.43
C ILE A 21 9.52 -0.94 6.04
N PHE A 22 10.77 -1.39 5.89
CA PHE A 22 11.41 -1.45 4.59
C PHE A 22 10.92 -2.61 3.72
N LEU A 23 10.47 -3.72 4.29
CA LEU A 23 9.74 -4.74 3.52
C LEU A 23 8.46 -4.13 2.91
N CYS A 24 7.64 -3.41 3.69
CA CYS A 24 6.49 -2.69 3.15
C CYS A 24 6.89 -1.72 2.04
N PHE A 25 7.97 -0.93 2.25
CA PHE A 25 8.46 0.04 1.28
C PHE A 25 8.85 -0.60 -0.06
N PHE A 26 9.69 -1.63 -0.05
CA PHE A 26 10.19 -2.25 -1.28
C PHE A 26 9.17 -3.18 -1.94
N PHE A 27 8.43 -3.96 -1.16
CA PHE A 27 7.42 -4.85 -1.74
C PHE A 27 6.27 -4.08 -2.37
N SER A 28 5.86 -2.94 -1.81
CA SER A 28 4.82 -2.09 -2.40
C SER A 28 5.18 -1.54 -3.79
N MET A 29 6.46 -1.48 -4.15
CA MET A 29 6.90 -1.13 -5.50
C MET A 29 6.57 -2.21 -6.54
N LEU A 30 6.50 -3.48 -6.11
CA LEU A 30 6.41 -4.64 -7.01
C LEU A 30 4.99 -5.23 -7.06
N ILE A 31 4.30 -5.25 -5.91
CA ILE A 31 2.97 -5.84 -5.83
C ILE A 31 1.98 -4.74 -5.50
N THR A 32 1.57 -4.11 -4.80
CA THR A 32 0.74 -2.95 -4.48
C THR A 32 0.87 -2.59 -2.99
N ASN A 33 0.65 -1.34 -2.66
CA ASN A 33 0.65 -0.89 -1.27
C ASN A 33 -0.35 -1.67 -0.41
N ASP A 34 -1.54 -1.95 -0.93
CA ASP A 34 -2.60 -2.66 -0.21
C ASP A 34 -2.20 -4.10 0.11
N VAL A 35 -1.65 -4.84 -0.88
CA VAL A 35 -1.19 -6.22 -0.70
C VAL A 35 0.01 -6.29 0.25
N ALA A 36 0.92 -5.33 0.18
CA ALA A 36 2.03 -5.25 1.11
C ALA A 36 1.52 -5.10 2.56
N LEU A 37 0.56 -4.20 2.81
CA LEU A 37 0.01 -3.99 4.15
C LEU A 37 -0.84 -5.16 4.65
N ILE A 38 -1.67 -5.77 3.79
CA ILE A 38 -2.42 -6.98 4.15
C ILE A 38 -1.48 -8.11 4.58
N THR A 39 -0.28 -8.15 4.00
CA THR A 39 0.72 -9.18 4.31
C THR A 39 1.50 -8.85 5.59
N PHE A 40 2.09 -7.66 5.67
CA PHE A 40 3.06 -7.34 6.71
C PHE A 40 2.45 -6.81 8.00
N VAL A 41 1.38 -6.01 7.96
CA VAL A 41 0.77 -5.44 9.19
C VAL A 41 0.27 -6.52 10.17
N PRO A 42 -0.50 -7.55 9.75
CA PRO A 42 -0.90 -8.63 10.66
C PRO A 42 0.30 -9.36 11.25
N PHE A 43 1.37 -9.54 10.47
CA PHE A 43 2.58 -10.18 10.93
C PHE A 43 3.31 -9.33 11.97
N THR A 44 3.39 -8.03 11.76
CA THR A 44 3.94 -7.06 12.74
C THR A 44 3.14 -7.08 14.04
N ILE A 45 1.80 -7.09 13.95
CA ILE A 45 0.92 -7.18 15.13
C ILE A 45 1.23 -8.46 15.92
N LEU A 46 1.34 -9.60 15.24
CA LEU A 46 1.64 -10.87 15.86
C LEU A 46 3.01 -10.84 16.57
N VAL A 47 4.05 -10.44 15.86
CA VAL A 47 5.44 -10.45 16.37
C VAL A 47 5.61 -9.49 17.54
N LEU A 48 5.11 -8.25 17.45
CA LEU A 48 5.22 -7.27 18.55
C LEU A 48 4.34 -7.65 19.75
N SER A 49 3.21 -8.31 19.53
CA SER A 49 2.36 -8.81 20.61
C SER A 49 3.04 -9.98 21.35
N MET A 50 3.66 -10.90 20.63
CA MET A 50 4.45 -12.00 21.21
C MET A 50 5.69 -11.51 21.97
N ALA A 51 6.26 -10.39 21.52
CA ALA A 51 7.40 -9.75 22.17
C ALA A 51 7.00 -8.85 23.35
N GLU A 52 5.72 -8.77 23.72
CA GLU A 52 5.15 -7.89 24.76
C GLU A 52 5.44 -6.39 24.53
N GLN A 53 5.73 -6.01 23.28
CA GLN A 53 6.09 -4.64 22.89
C GLN A 53 4.89 -3.86 22.31
N LYS A 54 3.67 -4.08 22.85
CA LYS A 54 2.43 -3.46 22.36
C LYS A 54 2.46 -1.93 22.31
N LYS A 55 3.27 -1.29 23.18
CA LYS A 55 3.43 0.18 23.21
C LYS A 55 3.98 0.77 21.91
N PHE A 56 4.72 -0.03 21.11
CA PHE A 56 5.32 0.39 19.85
C PHE A 56 4.51 -0.03 18.62
N LEU A 57 3.43 -0.75 18.83
CA LEU A 57 2.60 -1.27 17.73
C LEU A 57 2.06 -0.14 16.85
N ILE A 58 1.53 0.94 17.46
CA ILE A 58 0.99 2.08 16.73
C ILE A 58 2.05 2.75 15.84
N PRO A 59 3.19 3.24 16.39
CA PRO A 59 4.17 3.93 15.54
C PRO A 59 4.75 3.04 14.44
N VAL A 60 4.92 1.73 14.68
CA VAL A 60 5.44 0.81 13.66
C VAL A 60 4.42 0.61 12.54
N ILE A 61 3.14 0.33 12.86
CA ILE A 61 2.08 0.16 11.83
C ILE A 61 1.88 1.45 11.04
N VAL A 62 1.94 2.61 11.69
CA VAL A 62 1.82 3.90 10.99
C VAL A 62 2.99 4.11 10.03
N LEU A 63 4.21 3.80 10.44
CA LEU A 63 5.39 3.88 9.56
C LEU A 63 5.35 2.85 8.43
N GLU A 64 4.84 1.63 8.67
CA GLU A 64 4.60 0.64 7.60
C GLU A 64 3.59 1.15 6.57
N THR A 65 2.52 1.81 7.04
CA THR A 65 1.50 2.39 6.16
C THR A 65 2.09 3.51 5.30
N ILE A 66 2.83 4.42 5.91
CA ILE A 66 3.55 5.49 5.19
C ILE A 66 4.56 4.89 4.21
N ALA A 67 5.32 3.88 4.65
CA ALA A 67 6.31 3.18 3.82
C ALA A 67 5.67 2.52 2.59
N ALA A 68 4.54 1.85 2.76
CA ALA A 68 3.81 1.23 1.65
C ALA A 68 3.28 2.28 0.66
N ASN A 69 2.69 3.37 1.14
CA ASN A 69 2.21 4.46 0.27
C ASN A 69 3.35 5.13 -0.50
N LEU A 70 4.47 5.43 0.19
CA LEU A 70 5.60 6.16 -0.40
C LEU A 70 6.54 5.26 -1.23
N GLY A 71 6.63 3.97 -0.91
CA GLY A 71 7.34 3.00 -1.72
C GLY A 71 6.61 2.76 -3.05
N SER A 72 5.31 2.52 -2.98
CA SER A 72 4.47 2.22 -4.15
C SER A 72 4.46 3.32 -5.21
N MET A 73 4.75 4.58 -4.84
CA MET A 73 4.75 5.67 -5.79
C MET A 73 5.88 5.60 -6.82
N LEU A 74 6.96 4.82 -6.58
CA LEU A 74 8.12 4.76 -7.48
C LEU A 74 7.82 4.03 -8.78
N THR A 75 6.84 3.14 -8.81
CA THR A 75 6.53 2.32 -9.98
C THR A 75 5.07 2.46 -10.42
N PRO A 76 4.78 2.26 -11.71
CA PRO A 76 3.39 2.23 -12.19
C PRO A 76 2.53 1.13 -11.53
N LEU A 77 3.17 0.03 -11.12
CA LEU A 77 2.49 -1.13 -10.51
C LEU A 77 2.15 -0.95 -9.04
N GLY A 78 2.83 -0.04 -8.36
CA GLY A 78 2.75 0.08 -6.91
C GLY A 78 1.37 0.45 -6.37
N ASN A 79 0.54 1.12 -7.18
CA ASN A 79 -0.84 1.47 -6.80
C ASN A 79 -1.72 1.75 -8.03
N PRO A 80 -3.06 1.66 -7.91
CA PRO A 80 -3.97 1.82 -9.04
C PRO A 80 -3.92 3.20 -9.71
N GLN A 81 -3.75 4.29 -8.97
CA GLN A 81 -3.66 5.64 -9.54
C GLN A 81 -2.42 5.82 -10.40
N ASN A 82 -1.30 5.20 -10.03
CA ASN A 82 -0.07 5.23 -10.83
C ASN A 82 -0.25 4.48 -12.14
N LEU A 83 -0.82 3.29 -12.09
CA LEU A 83 -1.08 2.50 -13.28
C LEU A 83 -2.03 3.23 -14.23
N TYR A 84 -3.08 3.85 -13.69
CA TYR A 84 -4.02 4.65 -14.45
C TYR A 84 -3.35 5.85 -15.12
N LEU A 85 -2.65 6.71 -14.36
CA LEU A 85 -1.98 7.89 -14.89
C LEU A 85 -0.87 7.52 -15.86
N TYR A 86 -0.11 6.47 -15.59
CA TYR A 86 0.90 5.93 -16.51
C TYR A 86 0.28 5.54 -17.87
N THR A 87 -0.88 4.89 -17.83
CA THR A 87 -1.55 4.42 -19.05
C THR A 87 -2.06 5.57 -19.91
N ILE A 88 -2.63 6.63 -19.30
CA ILE A 88 -3.22 7.74 -20.05
C ILE A 88 -2.22 8.83 -20.44
N SER A 89 -1.11 8.97 -19.69
CA SER A 89 -0.12 10.02 -19.93
C SER A 89 0.83 9.72 -21.09
N GLY A 90 0.94 8.46 -21.51
CA GLY A 90 1.94 8.02 -22.50
C GLY A 90 3.39 8.13 -22.04
N LEU A 91 3.63 8.31 -20.73
CA LEU A 91 4.98 8.37 -20.16
C LEU A 91 5.70 7.04 -20.35
N SER A 92 7.00 7.10 -20.65
CA SER A 92 7.83 5.89 -20.54
C SER A 92 8.07 5.54 -19.07
N ILE A 93 8.35 4.25 -18.79
CA ILE A 93 8.69 3.81 -17.42
C ILE A 93 9.87 4.61 -16.86
N GLY A 94 10.89 4.87 -17.70
CA GLY A 94 12.06 5.66 -17.29
C GLY A 94 11.70 7.11 -16.91
N ALA A 95 10.77 7.74 -17.64
CA ALA A 95 10.27 9.08 -17.31
C ALA A 95 9.47 9.06 -16.01
N PHE A 96 8.56 8.08 -15.85
CA PHE A 96 7.79 7.90 -14.63
C PHE A 96 8.67 7.76 -13.39
N VAL A 97 9.65 6.83 -13.45
CA VAL A 97 10.59 6.59 -12.34
C VAL A 97 11.42 7.83 -12.07
N ARG A 98 11.86 8.57 -13.08
CA ARG A 98 12.64 9.81 -12.91
C ARG A 98 11.85 10.89 -12.17
N ILE A 99 10.54 11.03 -12.45
CA ILE A 99 9.67 11.98 -11.75
C ILE A 99 9.52 11.59 -10.27
N MET A 100 9.30 10.32 -9.98
CA MET A 100 8.97 9.86 -8.63
C MET A 100 10.18 9.52 -7.77
N LEU A 101 11.36 9.32 -8.36
CA LEU A 101 12.59 8.90 -7.66
C LEU A 101 13.02 9.87 -6.54
N PRO A 102 13.04 11.21 -6.74
CA PRO A 102 13.42 12.14 -5.67
C PRO A 102 12.53 12.01 -4.44
N TYR A 103 11.22 11.89 -4.65
CA TYR A 103 10.24 11.76 -3.58
C TYR A 103 10.39 10.43 -2.82
N SER A 104 10.55 9.31 -3.54
CA SER A 104 10.80 8.00 -2.93
C SER A 104 12.11 7.97 -2.16
N PHE A 105 13.17 8.59 -2.68
CA PHE A 105 14.46 8.65 -2.01
C PHE A 105 14.40 9.46 -0.71
N VAL A 106 13.81 10.65 -0.75
CA VAL A 106 13.63 11.49 0.46
C VAL A 106 12.72 10.78 1.47
N SER A 107 11.69 10.07 1.00
CA SER A 107 10.82 9.26 1.86
C SER A 107 11.58 8.16 2.58
N ALA A 108 12.47 7.45 1.90
CA ALA A 108 13.31 6.42 2.53
C ALA A 108 14.22 7.01 3.62
N ILE A 109 14.78 8.20 3.39
CA ILE A 109 15.59 8.91 4.40
C ILE A 109 14.73 9.31 5.59
N LEU A 110 13.54 9.87 5.36
CA LEU A 110 12.62 10.23 6.44
C LEU A 110 12.22 9.00 7.26
N LEU A 111 11.90 7.88 6.62
CA LEU A 111 11.60 6.63 7.32
C LEU A 111 12.77 6.17 8.20
N LEU A 112 14.01 6.24 7.69
CA LEU A 112 15.21 5.95 8.48
C LEU A 112 15.32 6.85 9.70
N ILE A 113 15.09 8.16 9.54
CA ILE A 113 15.13 9.12 10.64
C ILE A 113 14.08 8.75 11.71
N PHE A 114 12.84 8.47 11.30
CA PHE A 114 11.78 8.10 12.24
C PHE A 114 12.07 6.77 12.94
N ILE A 115 12.65 5.79 12.26
CA ILE A 115 13.11 4.52 12.84
C ILE A 115 14.18 4.76 13.91
N LEU A 116 15.07 5.73 13.72
CA LEU A 116 16.11 6.06 14.70
C LEU A 116 15.53 6.59 16.02
N PHE A 117 14.33 7.19 16.01
CA PHE A 117 13.63 7.59 17.23
C PHE A 117 12.95 6.43 17.96
N LEU A 118 12.80 5.25 17.33
CA LEU A 118 12.31 4.07 18.03
C LEU A 118 13.38 3.59 19.04
N PRO A 119 12.98 3.10 20.20
CA PRO A 119 13.91 2.64 21.23
C PRO A 119 14.72 1.43 20.76
N LYS A 120 15.90 1.27 21.37
CA LYS A 120 16.80 0.12 21.15
C LYS A 120 16.49 -1.05 22.09
N ASP A 121 15.26 -1.15 22.59
CA ASP A 121 14.88 -2.22 23.54
C ASP A 121 15.17 -3.59 22.91
N THR A 122 15.69 -4.50 23.70
CA THR A 122 15.94 -5.86 23.26
C THR A 122 14.64 -6.65 23.26
N VAL A 123 14.33 -7.30 22.16
CA VAL A 123 13.19 -8.22 22.06
C VAL A 123 13.62 -9.58 22.61
N SER A 124 13.17 -9.92 23.83
CA SER A 124 13.43 -11.23 24.39
C SER A 124 12.47 -12.26 23.80
N THR A 125 12.96 -13.13 22.93
CA THR A 125 12.18 -14.24 22.36
C THR A 125 12.01 -15.42 23.34
N ALA A 126 12.61 -15.33 24.54
CA ALA A 126 12.53 -16.39 25.53
C ALA A 126 11.11 -16.63 26.08
N THR A 127 10.26 -15.60 26.09
CA THR A 127 8.87 -15.69 26.57
C THR A 127 7.94 -16.37 25.56
N ALA A 128 8.24 -16.25 24.26
CA ALA A 128 7.41 -16.83 23.20
C ALA A 128 7.32 -18.36 23.26
N ALA A 129 8.40 -19.03 23.69
CA ALA A 129 8.42 -20.49 23.81
C ALA A 129 7.60 -21.00 25.02
N ASN A 130 7.51 -20.23 26.09
CA ASN A 130 6.77 -20.60 27.29
C ASN A 130 5.29 -20.26 27.23
N THR A 131 4.92 -19.20 26.48
CA THR A 131 3.52 -18.79 26.33
C THR A 131 2.79 -19.63 25.28
N ALA A 132 3.50 -20.23 24.32
CA ALA A 132 2.92 -21.18 23.36
C ALA A 132 2.35 -22.42 24.04
N ASN A 133 2.81 -22.75 25.26
CA ASN A 133 2.31 -23.88 26.04
C ASN A 133 1.17 -23.52 27.01
N SER A 134 0.83 -22.27 27.20
CA SER A 134 -0.09 -21.84 28.28
C SER A 134 -1.29 -21.01 27.84
N THR A 135 -1.38 -20.55 26.61
CA THR A 135 -2.55 -19.80 26.13
C THR A 135 -3.28 -20.59 25.05
N ASN A 136 -4.45 -21.07 25.42
CA ASN A 136 -5.41 -21.70 24.52
C ASN A 136 -5.60 -20.88 23.24
N THR A 137 -5.01 -21.32 22.24
CA THR A 137 -5.17 -21.55 20.79
C THR A 137 -6.58 -21.40 20.23
N VAL A 138 -7.36 -20.37 20.55
CA VAL A 138 -8.72 -20.31 19.95
C VAL A 138 -8.79 -19.32 18.79
N THR A 139 -7.95 -18.29 18.74
CA THR A 139 -8.04 -17.30 17.65
C THR A 139 -6.96 -17.46 16.57
N ALA A 140 -5.73 -17.81 16.95
CA ALA A 140 -4.66 -18.03 15.96
C ALA A 140 -4.82 -19.38 15.24
N SER A 141 -5.40 -20.40 15.93
CA SER A 141 -5.69 -21.72 15.33
C SER A 141 -6.81 -21.66 14.29
N ASN A 142 -7.81 -20.77 14.45
CA ASN A 142 -8.87 -20.65 13.47
C ASN A 142 -8.37 -20.02 12.18
N THR A 143 -7.53 -18.99 12.26
CA THR A 143 -6.96 -18.36 11.04
C THR A 143 -5.95 -19.26 10.35
N SER A 144 -5.06 -19.93 11.12
CA SER A 144 -4.09 -20.87 10.56
C SER A 144 -4.76 -22.17 10.07
N ASN A 145 -5.81 -22.66 10.72
CA ASN A 145 -6.57 -23.81 10.25
C ASN A 145 -7.38 -23.49 9.00
N VAL A 146 -8.01 -22.30 8.91
CA VAL A 146 -8.70 -21.85 7.70
C VAL A 146 -7.72 -21.70 6.54
N ILE A 147 -6.52 -21.17 6.77
CA ILE A 147 -5.46 -21.08 5.75
C ILE A 147 -4.96 -22.47 5.38
N CYS A 148 -4.71 -23.35 6.35
CA CYS A 148 -4.26 -24.72 6.10
C CYS A 148 -5.32 -25.60 5.42
N GLU A 149 -6.61 -25.45 5.75
CA GLU A 149 -7.69 -26.16 5.07
C GLU A 149 -7.91 -25.62 3.65
N ALA A 150 -7.83 -24.30 3.45
CA ALA A 150 -7.88 -23.68 2.12
C ALA A 150 -6.72 -24.16 1.22
N VAL A 151 -5.53 -24.36 1.80
CA VAL A 151 -4.35 -24.87 1.07
C VAL A 151 -4.47 -26.37 0.79
N LYS A 152 -5.02 -27.17 1.73
CA LYS A 152 -5.20 -28.63 1.54
C LYS A 152 -6.26 -29.01 0.51
N ALA A 153 -7.25 -28.16 0.26
CA ALA A 153 -8.30 -28.41 -0.72
C ALA A 153 -7.91 -28.08 -2.17
N ARG A 154 -6.71 -27.51 -2.40
CA ARG A 154 -6.27 -27.09 -3.75
C ARG A 154 -5.44 -28.19 -4.42
N LYS A 155 -5.79 -28.50 -5.66
CA LYS A 155 -5.01 -29.38 -6.53
C LYS A 155 -3.58 -28.85 -6.66
N ASN A 156 -2.59 -29.66 -6.29
CA ASN A 156 -1.15 -29.46 -6.46
C ASN A 156 -0.66 -27.99 -6.28
N PRO A 157 -0.29 -27.55 -5.05
CA PRO A 157 0.03 -26.15 -4.75
C PRO A 157 1.20 -25.61 -5.59
N ARG A 158 2.12 -26.46 -6.04
CA ARG A 158 3.25 -26.05 -6.88
C ARG A 158 2.80 -25.64 -8.29
N ILE A 159 1.88 -26.39 -8.90
CA ILE A 159 1.36 -26.09 -10.25
C ILE A 159 0.58 -24.77 -10.20
N LEU A 160 -0.24 -24.58 -9.17
CA LEU A 160 -1.02 -23.37 -8.98
C LEU A 160 -0.13 -22.14 -8.78
N PHE A 161 0.90 -22.26 -7.94
CA PHE A 161 1.88 -21.20 -7.74
C PHE A 161 2.61 -20.84 -9.04
N THR A 162 3.07 -21.83 -9.80
CA THR A 162 3.76 -21.59 -11.08
C THR A 162 2.83 -20.92 -12.08
N ALA A 163 1.57 -21.34 -12.15
CA ALA A 163 0.60 -20.74 -13.03
C ALA A 163 0.30 -19.27 -12.68
N TYR A 164 0.12 -18.96 -11.41
CA TYR A 164 -0.07 -17.57 -10.96
C TYR A 164 1.17 -16.71 -11.20
N LEU A 165 2.36 -17.28 -11.00
CA LEU A 165 3.61 -16.57 -11.31
C LEU A 165 3.71 -16.24 -12.81
N ILE A 166 3.35 -17.18 -13.68
CA ILE A 166 3.31 -16.95 -15.13
C ILE A 166 2.29 -15.86 -15.48
N LEU A 167 1.07 -15.94 -14.94
CA LEU A 167 0.04 -14.91 -15.16
C LEU A 167 0.52 -13.54 -14.68
N PHE A 168 1.17 -13.47 -13.52
CA PHE A 168 1.75 -12.24 -13.01
C PHE A 168 2.82 -11.67 -13.94
N LEU A 169 3.75 -12.50 -14.42
CA LEU A 169 4.77 -12.07 -15.37
C LEU A 169 4.17 -11.59 -16.69
N LEU A 170 3.11 -12.23 -17.17
CA LEU A 170 2.36 -11.77 -18.36
C LEU A 170 1.69 -10.41 -18.10
N CYS A 171 1.14 -10.17 -16.90
CA CYS A 171 0.62 -8.85 -16.53
C CYS A 171 1.71 -7.78 -16.58
N LEU A 172 2.93 -8.08 -16.13
CA LEU A 172 4.06 -7.16 -16.24
C LEU A 172 4.36 -6.77 -17.70
N LEU A 173 4.29 -7.73 -18.63
CA LEU A 173 4.49 -7.45 -20.06
C LEU A 173 3.41 -6.49 -20.61
N THR A 174 2.20 -6.55 -20.10
CA THR A 174 1.14 -5.60 -20.48
C THR A 174 1.42 -4.20 -19.95
N VAL A 175 1.91 -4.06 -18.72
CA VAL A 175 2.33 -2.76 -18.17
C VAL A 175 3.52 -2.18 -18.94
N LEU A 176 4.40 -3.04 -19.45
CA LEU A 176 5.50 -2.63 -20.34
C LEU A 176 5.03 -2.26 -21.77
N HIS A 177 3.72 -2.27 -22.05
CA HIS A 177 3.10 -2.03 -23.36
C HIS A 177 3.56 -3.03 -24.47
N ILE A 178 4.09 -4.20 -24.06
CA ILE A 178 4.50 -5.26 -24.99
C ILE A 178 3.29 -6.10 -25.40
N LEU A 179 2.37 -6.37 -24.47
CA LEU A 179 1.18 -7.18 -24.68
C LEU A 179 -0.09 -6.31 -24.63
N PRO A 180 -1.02 -6.40 -25.62
CA PRO A 180 -2.28 -5.68 -25.58
C PRO A 180 -3.15 -6.13 -24.38
N TYR A 181 -3.81 -5.17 -23.71
CA TYR A 181 -4.63 -5.44 -22.53
C TYR A 181 -5.82 -6.38 -22.79
N GLN A 182 -6.37 -6.38 -24.03
CA GLN A 182 -7.46 -7.28 -24.42
C GLN A 182 -7.05 -8.74 -24.36
N ILE A 183 -5.84 -9.05 -24.90
CA ILE A 183 -5.29 -10.41 -24.89
C ILE A 183 -5.00 -10.82 -23.44
N MET A 184 -4.43 -9.91 -22.66
CA MET A 184 -4.13 -10.17 -21.26
C MET A 184 -5.39 -10.45 -20.44
N PHE A 185 -6.45 -9.67 -20.64
CA PHE A 185 -7.74 -9.88 -19.98
C PHE A 185 -8.29 -11.29 -20.25
N LEU A 186 -8.25 -11.74 -21.53
CA LEU A 186 -8.69 -13.08 -21.90
C LEU A 186 -7.83 -14.18 -21.26
N LEU A 187 -6.50 -13.98 -21.22
CA LEU A 187 -5.57 -14.94 -20.63
C LEU A 187 -5.78 -15.06 -19.11
N VAL A 188 -5.97 -13.95 -18.42
CA VAL A 188 -6.24 -13.95 -16.99
C VAL A 188 -7.60 -14.57 -16.68
N LEU A 189 -8.63 -14.18 -17.40
CA LEU A 189 -9.98 -14.70 -17.20
C LEU A 189 -10.03 -16.22 -17.46
N THR A 190 -9.48 -16.68 -18.58
CA THR A 190 -9.42 -18.12 -18.89
C THR A 190 -8.52 -18.86 -17.91
N GLY A 191 -7.40 -18.27 -17.50
CA GLY A 191 -6.50 -18.84 -16.50
C GLY A 191 -7.22 -19.10 -15.17
N PHE A 192 -7.94 -18.11 -14.63
CA PHE A 192 -8.71 -18.29 -13.39
C PHE A 192 -9.88 -19.26 -13.55
N LEU A 193 -10.62 -19.22 -14.66
CA LEU A 193 -11.73 -20.15 -14.90
C LEU A 193 -11.25 -21.62 -14.96
N LEU A 194 -10.07 -21.87 -15.52
CA LEU A 194 -9.53 -23.24 -15.68
C LEU A 194 -8.80 -23.74 -14.43
N LEU A 195 -8.07 -22.85 -13.74
CA LEU A 195 -7.21 -23.20 -12.61
C LEU A 195 -7.95 -23.15 -11.26
N ASP A 196 -8.64 -22.05 -11.00
CA ASP A 196 -9.31 -21.81 -9.73
C ASP A 196 -10.42 -20.76 -9.86
N TYR A 197 -11.58 -21.16 -10.36
CA TYR A 197 -12.72 -20.26 -10.53
C TYR A 197 -13.21 -19.61 -9.21
N ARG A 198 -12.83 -20.20 -8.06
CA ARG A 198 -13.24 -19.68 -6.72
C ARG A 198 -12.61 -18.32 -6.43
N VAL A 199 -11.44 -18.04 -6.98
CA VAL A 199 -10.77 -16.74 -6.84
C VAL A 199 -11.65 -15.61 -7.40
N LEU A 200 -12.46 -15.89 -8.43
CA LEU A 200 -13.40 -14.91 -8.98
C LEU A 200 -14.49 -14.51 -7.98
N ASN A 201 -14.86 -15.37 -7.04
CA ASN A 201 -15.84 -15.04 -5.99
C ASN A 201 -15.25 -14.15 -4.90
N ASP A 202 -13.93 -14.14 -4.76
CA ASP A 202 -13.21 -13.32 -3.77
C ASP A 202 -12.88 -11.91 -4.30
N VAL A 203 -13.21 -11.64 -5.58
CA VAL A 203 -12.99 -10.32 -6.20
C VAL A 203 -14.00 -9.32 -5.62
N ASP A 204 -13.49 -8.15 -5.23
CA ASP A 204 -14.32 -7.03 -4.80
C ASP A 204 -14.98 -6.34 -6.01
N TYR A 205 -16.10 -6.89 -6.45
CA TYR A 205 -16.90 -6.34 -7.55
C TYR A 205 -17.48 -4.96 -7.25
N PHE A 206 -17.70 -4.62 -5.96
CA PHE A 206 -18.18 -3.29 -5.58
C PHE A 206 -17.12 -2.24 -5.83
N LEU A 207 -15.86 -2.56 -5.55
CA LEU A 207 -14.74 -1.68 -5.87
C LEU A 207 -14.61 -1.45 -7.38
N LEU A 208 -14.72 -2.52 -8.19
CA LEU A 208 -14.69 -2.41 -9.65
C LEU A 208 -15.85 -1.56 -10.19
N LEU A 209 -17.07 -1.79 -9.66
CA LEU A 209 -18.26 -1.00 -10.03
C LEU A 209 -18.07 0.48 -9.64
N THR A 210 -17.49 0.73 -8.49
CA THR A 210 -17.18 2.10 -8.03
C THR A 210 -16.26 2.81 -9.02
N PHE A 211 -15.19 2.17 -9.50
CA PHE A 211 -14.32 2.74 -10.52
C PHE A 211 -15.07 2.99 -11.84
N LEU A 212 -15.90 2.05 -12.28
CA LEU A 212 -16.73 2.24 -13.47
C LEU A 212 -17.65 3.46 -13.33
N CYS A 213 -18.32 3.60 -12.18
CA CYS A 213 -19.17 4.76 -11.89
C CYS A 213 -18.36 6.08 -11.90
N PHE A 214 -17.12 6.09 -11.36
CA PHE A 214 -16.25 7.26 -11.45
C PHE A 214 -15.91 7.61 -12.89
N PHE A 215 -15.57 6.66 -13.73
CA PHE A 215 -15.28 6.92 -15.15
C PHE A 215 -16.48 7.53 -15.89
N ILE A 216 -17.67 6.96 -15.65
CA ILE A 216 -18.92 7.50 -16.25
C ILE A 216 -19.20 8.91 -15.72
N PHE A 217 -19.07 9.13 -14.42
CA PHE A 217 -19.28 10.42 -13.78
C PHE A 217 -18.36 11.50 -14.38
N ILE A 218 -17.06 11.21 -14.48
CA ILE A 218 -16.07 12.13 -15.01
C ILE A 218 -16.30 12.39 -16.49
N GLY A 219 -16.65 11.36 -17.27
CA GLY A 219 -17.00 11.50 -18.67
C GLY A 219 -18.17 12.49 -18.89
N ASN A 220 -19.17 12.46 -18.00
CA ASN A 220 -20.28 13.40 -18.02
C ASN A 220 -19.89 14.80 -17.53
N MET A 221 -19.09 14.87 -16.45
CA MET A 221 -18.62 16.15 -15.89
C MET A 221 -17.80 16.97 -16.89
N LYS A 222 -16.96 16.32 -17.69
CA LYS A 222 -16.20 16.97 -18.76
C LYS A 222 -17.07 17.65 -19.82
N GLN A 223 -18.28 17.14 -20.07
CA GLN A 223 -19.19 17.70 -21.07
C GLN A 223 -19.90 18.97 -20.60
N ILE A 224 -19.90 19.24 -19.29
CA ILE A 224 -20.49 20.45 -18.71
C ILE A 224 -19.45 21.57 -18.80
N SER A 225 -19.60 22.48 -19.75
CA SER A 225 -18.62 23.55 -20.05
C SER A 225 -18.26 24.39 -18.83
N LEU A 226 -19.24 24.76 -18.00
CA LEU A 226 -19.01 25.52 -16.76
C LEU A 226 -18.12 24.78 -15.77
N VAL A 227 -18.36 23.47 -15.59
CA VAL A 227 -17.58 22.63 -14.67
C VAL A 227 -16.18 22.44 -15.19
N HIS A 228 -16.06 22.14 -16.48
CA HIS A 228 -14.76 21.98 -17.13
C HIS A 228 -13.91 23.25 -16.98
N GLU A 229 -14.47 24.41 -17.30
CA GLU A 229 -13.76 25.69 -17.21
C GLU A 229 -13.35 26.02 -15.76
N LEU A 230 -14.23 25.79 -14.79
CA LEU A 230 -13.95 26.05 -13.38
C LEU A 230 -12.83 25.15 -12.85
N ILE A 231 -12.93 23.83 -13.07
CA ILE A 231 -11.94 22.87 -12.57
C ILE A 231 -10.61 23.08 -13.28
N SER A 232 -10.59 23.25 -14.60
CA SER A 232 -9.36 23.48 -15.36
C SER A 232 -8.65 24.75 -14.91
N LYS A 233 -9.38 25.85 -14.66
CA LYS A 233 -8.79 27.09 -14.12
C LYS A 233 -8.17 26.89 -12.73
N LEU A 234 -8.80 26.09 -11.88
CA LEU A 234 -8.28 25.79 -10.55
C LEU A 234 -7.06 24.86 -10.60
N LEU A 235 -6.97 23.99 -11.62
CA LEU A 235 -5.85 23.06 -11.77
C LEU A 235 -4.60 23.71 -12.35
N VAL A 236 -4.75 24.59 -13.34
CA VAL A 236 -3.60 25.21 -14.04
C VAL A 236 -2.58 25.75 -13.04
N HIS A 237 -1.36 25.24 -13.09
CA HIS A 237 -0.23 25.52 -12.19
C HIS A 237 -0.43 25.12 -10.72
N HIS A 238 -1.51 24.38 -10.40
CA HIS A 238 -1.81 23.96 -9.02
C HIS A 238 -2.14 22.47 -8.92
N GLU A 239 -1.76 21.68 -9.93
CA GLU A 239 -2.07 20.24 -10.06
C GLU A 239 -1.62 19.45 -8.84
N VAL A 240 -0.40 19.73 -8.32
CA VAL A 240 0.12 19.07 -7.11
C VAL A 240 -0.76 19.35 -5.91
N LEU A 241 -1.07 20.63 -5.67
CA LEU A 241 -1.87 21.05 -4.51
C LEU A 241 -3.30 20.51 -4.59
N MET A 242 -3.90 20.60 -5.79
CA MET A 242 -5.24 20.08 -6.04
C MET A 242 -5.30 18.55 -5.92
N GLY A 243 -4.26 17.84 -6.41
CA GLY A 243 -4.11 16.40 -6.24
C GLY A 243 -4.03 15.98 -4.77
N ILE A 244 -3.23 16.69 -3.97
CA ILE A 244 -3.16 16.48 -2.52
C ILE A 244 -4.52 16.75 -1.87
N GLY A 245 -5.13 17.92 -2.14
CA GLY A 245 -6.38 18.34 -1.50
C GLY A 245 -7.56 17.42 -1.84
N ALA A 246 -7.75 17.09 -3.12
CA ALA A 246 -8.80 16.16 -3.55
C ALA A 246 -8.64 14.78 -2.91
N SER A 247 -7.41 14.28 -2.80
CA SER A 247 -7.12 12.99 -2.17
C SER A 247 -7.58 12.92 -0.72
N GLN A 248 -7.52 14.04 0.03
CA GLN A 248 -7.98 14.07 1.42
C GLN A 248 -9.50 13.88 1.57
N ILE A 249 -10.27 14.16 0.50
CA ILE A 249 -11.74 14.12 0.52
C ILE A 249 -12.28 12.85 -0.12
N ILE A 250 -11.76 12.48 -1.29
CA ILE A 250 -12.29 11.39 -2.13
C ILE A 250 -11.33 10.22 -2.31
N SER A 251 -10.19 10.20 -1.62
CA SER A 251 -9.08 9.26 -1.80
C SER A 251 -8.27 9.50 -3.08
N ASN A 252 -7.00 9.08 -3.07
CA ASN A 252 -6.02 9.34 -4.12
C ASN A 252 -6.38 8.71 -5.49
N VAL A 253 -6.99 7.52 -5.52
CA VAL A 253 -7.37 6.87 -6.78
C VAL A 253 -8.52 7.62 -7.47
N PRO A 254 -9.67 7.88 -6.82
CA PRO A 254 -10.71 8.73 -7.41
C PRO A 254 -10.22 10.14 -7.76
N ALA A 255 -9.35 10.74 -6.94
CA ALA A 255 -8.78 12.05 -7.23
C ALA A 255 -7.95 12.04 -8.53
N ALA A 256 -7.09 11.03 -8.72
CA ALA A 256 -6.34 10.84 -9.95
C ALA A 256 -7.25 10.75 -11.18
N ILE A 257 -8.30 9.92 -11.10
CA ILE A 257 -9.24 9.73 -12.20
C ILE A 257 -10.03 11.03 -12.46
N LEU A 258 -10.51 11.71 -11.42
CA LEU A 258 -11.26 12.96 -11.56
C LEU A 258 -10.41 14.04 -12.22
N LEU A 259 -9.25 14.34 -11.62
CA LEU A 259 -8.46 15.49 -12.02
C LEU A 259 -7.77 15.31 -13.37
N SER A 260 -7.40 14.06 -13.73
CA SER A 260 -6.82 13.74 -15.04
C SER A 260 -7.72 14.13 -16.22
N GLY A 261 -8.98 14.34 -15.94
CA GLY A 261 -9.95 14.80 -16.93
C GLY A 261 -9.85 16.28 -17.29
N PHE A 262 -9.12 17.06 -16.52
CA PHE A 262 -9.15 18.53 -16.57
C PHE A 262 -7.75 19.16 -16.64
N THR A 263 -6.68 18.37 -16.73
CA THR A 263 -5.30 18.81 -16.92
C THR A 263 -4.57 17.96 -17.94
N ASP A 264 -3.59 18.54 -18.61
CA ASP A 264 -2.62 17.86 -19.47
C ASP A 264 -1.28 17.65 -18.75
N ASP A 265 -1.06 18.27 -17.59
CA ASP A 265 0.14 18.04 -16.78
C ASP A 265 -0.03 16.83 -15.86
N TYR A 266 0.06 15.65 -16.50
CA TYR A 266 0.01 14.37 -15.77
C TYR A 266 1.20 14.17 -14.83
N SER A 267 2.33 14.85 -15.06
CA SER A 267 3.51 14.73 -14.19
C SER A 267 3.26 15.40 -12.84
N ALA A 268 2.77 16.62 -12.84
CA ALA A 268 2.41 17.33 -11.62
C ALA A 268 1.23 16.65 -10.89
N LEU A 269 0.21 16.19 -11.65
CA LEU A 269 -0.90 15.45 -11.08
C LEU A 269 -0.43 14.13 -10.42
N LEU A 270 0.48 13.38 -11.06
CA LEU A 270 1.07 12.14 -10.51
C LEU A 270 1.75 12.40 -9.17
N ILE A 271 2.54 13.46 -9.06
CA ILE A 271 3.15 13.89 -7.80
C ILE A 271 2.05 14.18 -6.77
N GLY A 272 1.08 15.03 -7.12
CA GLY A 272 0.02 15.48 -6.22
C GLY A 272 -0.79 14.34 -5.61
N VAL A 273 -1.25 13.38 -6.42
CA VAL A 273 -2.09 12.28 -5.92
C VAL A 273 -1.30 11.23 -5.14
N ASN A 274 -0.01 11.06 -5.43
CA ASN A 274 0.85 10.19 -4.63
C ASN A 274 1.16 10.79 -3.26
N LEU A 275 1.55 12.05 -3.20
CA LEU A 275 1.71 12.78 -1.94
C LEU A 275 0.38 12.88 -1.20
N GLY A 276 -0.73 13.05 -1.93
CA GLY A 276 -2.08 13.08 -1.42
C GLY A 276 -2.55 11.78 -0.76
N GLY A 277 -1.89 10.65 -1.00
CA GLY A 277 -2.10 9.40 -0.27
C GLY A 277 -1.68 9.46 1.21
N LEU A 278 -0.89 10.47 1.58
CA LEU A 278 -0.58 10.83 2.96
C LEU A 278 -1.67 11.80 3.50
N GLY A 279 -1.73 11.94 4.82
CA GLY A 279 -2.63 12.89 5.49
C GLY A 279 -3.74 12.17 6.25
N THR A 280 -4.98 12.24 5.76
CA THR A 280 -6.14 11.61 6.43
C THR A 280 -6.21 10.10 6.17
N LEU A 281 -6.96 9.38 7.00
CA LEU A 281 -7.23 7.95 6.77
C LEU A 281 -7.97 7.68 5.45
N ILE A 282 -8.78 8.63 4.99
CA ILE A 282 -9.59 8.51 3.76
C ILE A 282 -8.70 8.70 2.52
N ALA A 283 -7.57 9.39 2.66
CA ALA A 283 -6.69 9.72 1.56
C ALA A 283 -6.15 8.51 0.79
N SER A 284 -6.02 7.35 1.47
CA SER A 284 -5.56 6.10 0.85
C SER A 284 -6.30 4.90 1.43
N LEU A 285 -6.74 3.96 0.57
CA LEU A 285 -7.30 2.67 1.00
C LEU A 285 -6.31 1.88 1.86
N ALA A 286 -5.03 1.95 1.55
CA ALA A 286 -3.95 1.34 2.33
C ALA A 286 -3.97 1.79 3.80
N SER A 287 -4.27 3.06 4.04
CA SER A 287 -4.39 3.62 5.41
C SER A 287 -5.57 3.01 6.16
N LEU A 288 -6.70 2.83 5.49
CA LEU A 288 -7.88 2.18 6.06
C LEU A 288 -7.64 0.69 6.38
N ILE A 289 -6.89 -0.02 5.53
CA ILE A 289 -6.50 -1.42 5.74
C ILE A 289 -5.70 -1.55 7.04
N SER A 290 -4.64 -0.77 7.19
CA SER A 290 -3.79 -0.78 8.39
C SER A 290 -4.57 -0.41 9.65
N PHE A 291 -5.43 0.59 9.57
CA PHE A 291 -6.31 1.00 10.66
C PHE A 291 -7.26 -0.12 11.09
N LYS A 292 -7.88 -0.82 10.11
CA LYS A 292 -8.77 -1.95 10.37
C LYS A 292 -8.05 -3.11 11.06
N PHE A 293 -6.84 -3.46 10.62
CA PHE A 293 -6.04 -4.50 11.27
C PHE A 293 -5.68 -4.12 12.71
N TYR A 294 -5.27 -2.87 12.93
CA TYR A 294 -4.94 -2.40 14.26
C TYR A 294 -6.16 -2.41 15.19
N THR A 295 -7.31 -1.88 14.76
CA THR A 295 -8.53 -1.81 15.58
C THR A 295 -9.09 -3.18 15.92
N ASN A 296 -8.87 -4.20 15.09
CA ASN A 296 -9.25 -5.58 15.36
C ASN A 296 -8.27 -6.30 16.30
N SER A 297 -7.15 -5.67 16.67
CA SER A 297 -6.20 -6.26 17.62
C SER A 297 -6.62 -6.00 19.07
N ASN A 298 -6.26 -6.95 19.96
CA ASN A 298 -6.62 -6.85 21.37
C ASN A 298 -5.93 -5.66 22.08
N GLY A 299 -6.74 -4.79 22.71
CA GLY A 299 -6.25 -3.62 23.45
C GLY A 299 -5.92 -2.43 22.55
N SER A 300 -6.60 -2.28 21.41
CA SER A 300 -6.42 -1.15 20.49
C SER A 300 -6.89 0.17 21.13
N ASP A 301 -6.06 1.20 21.00
CA ASP A 301 -6.38 2.60 21.35
C ASP A 301 -6.55 3.41 20.07
N THR A 302 -7.78 3.45 19.58
CA THR A 302 -8.15 4.12 18.32
C THR A 302 -7.80 5.61 18.33
N ARG A 303 -8.03 6.31 19.46
CA ARG A 303 -7.76 7.74 19.56
C ARG A 303 -6.27 8.04 19.45
N ARG A 304 -5.45 7.26 20.13
CA ARG A 304 -3.99 7.38 20.06
C ARG A 304 -3.45 7.02 18.68
N PHE A 305 -4.02 5.99 18.04
CA PHE A 305 -3.66 5.63 16.67
C PHE A 305 -3.91 6.80 15.71
N LEU A 306 -5.12 7.37 15.72
CA LEU A 306 -5.49 8.49 14.84
C LEU A 306 -4.57 9.70 15.04
N TRP A 307 -4.20 10.00 16.28
CA TRP A 307 -3.30 11.12 16.59
C TRP A 307 -1.89 10.90 16.01
N ILE A 308 -1.29 9.74 16.28
CA ILE A 308 0.06 9.41 15.79
C ILE A 308 0.04 9.28 14.28
N PHE A 309 -1.00 8.66 13.72
CA PHE A 309 -1.19 8.52 12.27
C PHE A 309 -1.22 9.90 11.59
N THR A 310 -2.10 10.80 12.04
CA THR A 310 -2.22 12.14 11.47
C THR A 310 -0.92 12.93 11.62
N LEU A 311 -0.31 12.91 12.80
CA LEU A 311 0.94 13.63 13.07
C LEU A 311 2.06 13.18 12.11
N TYR A 312 2.30 11.88 11.99
CA TYR A 312 3.36 11.36 11.13
C TYR A 312 3.07 11.65 9.66
N ASN A 313 1.84 11.40 9.20
CA ASN A 313 1.46 11.68 7.81
C ASN A 313 1.59 13.16 7.46
N VAL A 314 1.20 14.09 8.34
CA VAL A 314 1.33 15.54 8.11
C VAL A 314 2.81 15.96 8.04
N ILE A 315 3.69 15.38 8.88
CA ILE A 315 5.12 15.68 8.82
C ILE A 315 5.71 15.21 7.47
N PHE A 316 5.43 13.96 7.08
CA PHE A 316 5.92 13.42 5.81
C PHE A 316 5.35 14.20 4.62
N LEU A 317 4.05 14.48 4.61
CA LEU A 317 3.41 15.29 3.57
C LEU A 317 4.02 16.69 3.49
N GLY A 318 4.23 17.36 4.62
CA GLY A 318 4.83 18.70 4.65
C GLY A 318 6.24 18.74 4.06
N VAL A 319 7.12 17.79 4.43
CA VAL A 319 8.48 17.72 3.87
C VAL A 319 8.46 17.43 2.38
N LEU A 320 7.63 16.46 1.94
CA LEU A 320 7.56 16.10 0.52
C LEU A 320 6.85 17.17 -0.32
N PHE A 321 5.90 17.91 0.24
CA PHE A 321 5.28 19.06 -0.42
C PHE A 321 6.28 20.19 -0.61
N VAL A 322 7.11 20.51 0.40
CA VAL A 322 8.21 21.48 0.23
C VAL A 322 9.18 21.02 -0.85
N LEU A 323 9.50 19.72 -0.89
CA LEU A 323 10.33 19.16 -1.96
C LEU A 323 9.68 19.35 -3.34
N SER A 324 8.36 19.20 -3.46
CA SER A 324 7.67 19.42 -4.74
C SER A 324 7.73 20.87 -5.20
N LEU A 325 7.71 21.85 -4.29
CA LEU A 325 7.86 23.26 -4.62
C LEU A 325 9.27 23.66 -5.09
N ILE A 326 10.27 22.82 -4.79
CA ILE A 326 11.67 23.05 -5.20
C ILE A 326 11.92 22.38 -6.57
N LEU A 327 11.26 21.27 -6.86
CA LEU A 327 11.51 20.46 -8.06
C LEU A 327 10.56 20.74 -9.23
N CYS A 328 9.37 21.24 -8.95
CA CYS A 328 8.39 21.72 -9.92
C CYS A 328 8.49 23.23 -10.07
#